data_b3c075f176288b1b845fbee572442da8
#
_entry.id   b3c075f176288b1b845fbee572442da8
#
_cell.length_a   1.000
_cell.length_b   1.000
_cell.length_c   1.000
_cell.angle_alpha   90.00
_cell.angle_beta   90.00
_cell.angle_gamma   90.00
#
_symmetry.space_group_name_H-M   'P 1'
#
loop_
_entity.id
_entity.type
_entity.pdbx_description
1 polymer ?
#
loop_
_entity_poly.entity_id
_entity_poly.type
_entity_poly.pdbx_seq_one_letter_code
_entity_poly.pdbx_strand_id
1 'polypeptide(L)'
;MRSLILAAALVITSFASGALAEGKRIGVAWGDFQEARWRWDATAMRSMIERNGNKYIPTNAGGSAEQQLRDIEKLVSEGIDALIIQPVDKEAIGPGVDRAAAAGVPILGYDRMIEDERVFYLTFDNVGVGRLIAAIVKQVQPEGNYAIILGDPSDANSTFLRQGMEEIIGAAVAGGQITIVGEANADGWKPENAKAVMEKILADSGNKVDAVLAQNDGMAGAAIEALTSAGLSVPVGGQDGDKAALNRVAQGLQTVSVWKNNFDLAKRAGQIAGLLADGTPMNLIPDAKQFTGGEKGIPVWAILLTPTPVTAENLDVVIDADHVTKQDVCKGAMPSVAACR
;
A
#
# COMPACT_ATOMS: atom_id res chain seq x y z
N MET A 1 61.93 -63.45 -24.83
CA MET A 1 61.77 -62.00 -24.87
C MET A 1 60.22 -61.74 -24.73
N ARG A 2 59.77 -61.34 -23.57
CA ARG A 2 58.35 -61.04 -23.32
C ARG A 2 58.20 -59.50 -23.21
N SER A 3 57.52 -58.90 -24.17
CA SER A 3 57.22 -57.47 -24.22
C SER A 3 56.02 -57.16 -23.29
N LEU A 4 56.25 -56.40 -22.25
CA LEU A 4 55.14 -55.78 -21.43
C LEU A 4 54.68 -54.55 -22.17
N ILE A 5 53.36 -54.54 -22.50
CA ILE A 5 52.62 -53.34 -22.95
C ILE A 5 52.01 -52.71 -21.71
N LEU A 6 52.50 -51.51 -21.35
CA LEU A 6 51.92 -50.69 -20.28
C LEU A 6 50.74 -49.88 -20.88
N ALA A 7 49.53 -50.18 -20.48
CA ALA A 7 48.36 -49.37 -20.81
C ALA A 7 48.19 -48.22 -19.78
N ALA A 8 48.46 -47.00 -20.22
CA ALA A 8 48.17 -45.80 -19.42
C ALA A 8 46.67 -45.44 -19.49
N ALA A 9 45.97 -45.63 -18.39
CA ALA A 9 44.57 -45.18 -18.25
C ALA A 9 44.54 -43.67 -17.99
N LEU A 10 44.04 -42.91 -18.96
CA LEU A 10 43.79 -41.46 -18.83
C LEU A 10 42.51 -41.25 -18.05
N VAL A 11 42.58 -40.85 -16.77
CA VAL A 11 41.44 -40.47 -15.95
C VAL A 11 41.08 -39.02 -16.31
N ILE A 12 40.03 -38.84 -17.09
CA ILE A 12 39.45 -37.52 -17.38
C ILE A 12 38.56 -37.16 -16.20
N THR A 13 39.06 -36.36 -15.28
CA THR A 13 38.26 -35.70 -14.24
C THR A 13 37.45 -34.58 -14.87
N SER A 14 36.18 -34.83 -15.18
CA SER A 14 35.22 -33.78 -15.55
C SER A 14 34.98 -32.89 -14.35
N PHE A 15 35.58 -31.73 -14.31
CA PHE A 15 35.13 -30.65 -13.42
C PHE A 15 33.78 -30.19 -13.94
N ALA A 16 32.72 -30.64 -13.29
CA ALA A 16 31.40 -30.01 -13.41
C ALA A 16 31.56 -28.61 -12.82
N SER A 17 31.78 -27.60 -13.68
CA SER A 17 31.58 -26.19 -13.29
C SER A 17 30.16 -26.06 -12.84
N GLY A 18 29.92 -25.98 -11.53
CA GLY A 18 28.63 -25.61 -10.99
C GLY A 18 28.32 -24.21 -11.54
N ALA A 19 27.52 -24.16 -12.60
CA ALA A 19 26.89 -22.87 -12.99
C ALA A 19 26.16 -22.36 -11.74
N LEU A 20 26.65 -21.26 -11.18
CA LEU A 20 25.86 -20.53 -10.18
C LEU A 20 24.52 -20.28 -10.84
N ALA A 21 23.44 -20.82 -10.24
CA ALA A 21 22.10 -20.60 -10.77
C ALA A 21 21.90 -19.09 -10.90
N GLU A 22 21.62 -18.63 -12.11
CA GLU A 22 21.34 -17.21 -12.34
C GLU A 22 20.10 -16.85 -11.53
N GLY A 23 20.17 -15.76 -10.74
CA GLY A 23 19.05 -15.35 -9.89
C GLY A 23 17.81 -15.04 -10.73
N LYS A 24 16.64 -15.29 -10.14
CA LYS A 24 15.33 -15.05 -10.77
C LYS A 24 15.16 -13.59 -11.18
N ARG A 25 14.46 -13.39 -12.27
CA ARG A 25 14.13 -12.09 -12.85
C ARG A 25 12.75 -11.68 -12.36
N ILE A 26 12.68 -10.74 -11.40
CA ILE A 26 11.41 -10.28 -10.83
C ILE A 26 11.03 -8.95 -11.52
N GLY A 27 9.99 -9.02 -12.35
CA GLY A 27 9.39 -7.84 -12.97
C GLY A 27 8.51 -7.10 -11.97
N VAL A 28 8.56 -5.76 -11.96
CA VAL A 28 7.72 -4.93 -11.08
C VAL A 28 7.09 -3.81 -11.89
N ALA A 29 5.78 -3.92 -12.11
CA ALA A 29 4.99 -2.95 -12.85
C ALA A 29 4.35 -1.94 -11.88
N TRP A 30 5.06 -0.84 -11.60
CA TRP A 30 4.54 0.26 -10.80
C TRP A 30 3.50 1.07 -11.56
N GLY A 31 2.39 1.42 -10.91
CA GLY A 31 1.38 2.30 -11.45
C GLY A 31 1.89 3.74 -11.56
N ASP A 32 2.42 4.28 -10.47
CA ASP A 32 3.04 5.61 -10.43
C ASP A 32 3.96 5.78 -9.21
N PHE A 33 4.59 6.94 -9.10
CA PHE A 33 5.38 7.39 -7.95
C PHE A 33 4.93 8.75 -7.43
N GLN A 34 3.65 9.07 -7.56
CA GLN A 34 3.10 10.35 -7.12
C GLN A 34 3.15 10.47 -5.59
N GLU A 35 2.68 9.46 -4.86
CA GLU A 35 2.83 9.40 -3.43
C GLU A 35 4.27 9.04 -3.05
N ALA A 36 4.82 9.74 -2.06
CA ALA A 36 6.22 9.58 -1.64
C ALA A 36 6.53 8.15 -1.17
N ARG A 37 5.55 7.46 -0.56
CA ARG A 37 5.69 6.08 -0.07
C ARG A 37 6.15 5.10 -1.14
N TRP A 38 5.65 5.21 -2.38
CA TRP A 38 5.98 4.28 -3.46
C TRP A 38 7.48 4.22 -3.79
N ARG A 39 8.22 5.32 -3.57
CA ARG A 39 9.69 5.35 -3.74
C ARG A 39 10.39 4.57 -2.64
N TRP A 40 9.88 4.65 -1.41
CA TRP A 40 10.39 3.87 -0.28
C TRP A 40 10.09 2.40 -0.46
N ASP A 41 8.86 2.07 -0.88
CA ASP A 41 8.43 0.71 -1.20
C ASP A 41 9.34 0.10 -2.28
N ALA A 42 9.57 0.82 -3.37
CA ALA A 42 10.46 0.37 -4.46
C ALA A 42 11.88 0.09 -3.98
N THR A 43 12.41 0.96 -3.11
CA THR A 43 13.77 0.80 -2.55
C THR A 43 13.84 -0.43 -1.64
N ALA A 44 12.88 -0.61 -0.75
CA ALA A 44 12.83 -1.74 0.19
C ALA A 44 12.61 -3.07 -0.56
N MET A 45 11.70 -3.10 -1.53
CA MET A 45 11.40 -4.25 -2.38
C MET A 45 12.63 -4.65 -3.19
N ARG A 46 13.29 -3.69 -3.86
CA ARG A 46 14.53 -3.90 -4.58
C ARG A 46 15.61 -4.52 -3.70
N SER A 47 15.83 -3.92 -2.52
CA SER A 47 16.82 -4.40 -1.56
C SER A 47 16.57 -5.86 -1.15
N MET A 48 15.31 -6.27 -0.95
CA MET A 48 14.95 -7.63 -0.60
C MET A 48 15.15 -8.59 -1.77
N ILE A 49 14.71 -8.22 -2.98
CA ILE A 49 14.86 -9.03 -4.19
C ILE A 49 16.35 -9.27 -4.48
N GLU A 50 17.18 -8.22 -4.47
CA GLU A 50 18.60 -8.31 -4.78
C GLU A 50 19.40 -9.06 -3.68
N ARG A 51 19.01 -8.90 -2.40
CA ARG A 51 19.63 -9.65 -1.28
C ARG A 51 19.39 -11.15 -1.38
N ASN A 52 18.28 -11.56 -1.96
CA ASN A 52 17.97 -12.96 -2.22
C ASN A 52 18.65 -13.49 -3.51
N GLY A 53 19.55 -12.72 -4.12
CA GLY A 53 20.28 -13.10 -5.34
C GLY A 53 19.46 -12.93 -6.62
N ASN A 54 18.28 -12.34 -6.57
CA ASN A 54 17.37 -12.13 -7.70
C ASN A 54 17.60 -10.75 -8.36
N LYS A 55 17.08 -10.57 -9.57
CA LYS A 55 17.15 -9.30 -10.32
C LYS A 55 15.84 -8.52 -10.20
N TYR A 56 15.91 -7.28 -9.77
CA TYR A 56 14.76 -6.35 -9.73
C TYR A 56 14.65 -5.61 -11.06
N ILE A 57 13.53 -5.73 -11.77
CA ILE A 57 13.31 -5.17 -13.11
C ILE A 57 12.03 -4.30 -13.07
N PRO A 58 12.14 -2.99 -12.75
CA PRO A 58 10.99 -2.13 -12.60
C PRO A 58 10.57 -1.46 -13.90
N THR A 59 9.27 -1.13 -13.97
CA THR A 59 8.68 -0.16 -14.89
C THR A 59 7.87 0.87 -14.11
N ASN A 60 7.43 1.94 -14.77
CA ASN A 60 6.58 2.97 -14.17
C ASN A 60 5.61 3.51 -15.22
N ALA A 61 4.35 3.26 -15.01
CA ALA A 61 3.28 3.65 -15.92
C ALA A 61 2.89 5.15 -15.85
N GLY A 62 3.36 5.86 -14.81
CA GLY A 62 3.06 7.29 -14.63
C GLY A 62 1.57 7.61 -14.49
N GLY A 63 0.79 6.68 -13.91
CA GLY A 63 -0.66 6.80 -13.74
C GLY A 63 -1.49 6.41 -14.96
N SER A 64 -0.86 5.88 -16.03
CA SER A 64 -1.58 5.44 -17.24
C SER A 64 -1.79 3.93 -17.24
N ALA A 65 -3.05 3.48 -17.16
CA ALA A 65 -3.40 2.06 -17.26
C ALA A 65 -2.93 1.46 -18.60
N GLU A 66 -3.07 2.19 -19.70
CA GLU A 66 -2.61 1.73 -21.02
C GLU A 66 -1.07 1.56 -21.05
N GLN A 67 -0.31 2.48 -20.44
CA GLN A 67 1.14 2.35 -20.35
C GLN A 67 1.51 1.13 -19.46
N GLN A 68 0.78 0.89 -18.37
CA GLN A 68 1.02 -0.26 -17.51
C GLN A 68 0.84 -1.59 -18.26
N LEU A 69 -0.15 -1.71 -19.12
CA LEU A 69 -0.30 -2.90 -19.97
C LEU A 69 0.88 -3.10 -20.92
N ARG A 70 1.38 -2.03 -21.56
CA ARG A 70 2.60 -2.10 -22.40
C ARG A 70 3.84 -2.49 -21.59
N ASP A 71 3.95 -1.97 -20.38
CA ASP A 71 5.06 -2.29 -19.45
C ASP A 71 5.04 -3.77 -19.05
N ILE A 72 3.86 -4.33 -18.76
CA ILE A 72 3.69 -5.76 -18.45
C ILE A 72 4.05 -6.62 -19.66
N GLU A 73 3.55 -6.27 -20.87
CA GLU A 73 3.90 -6.99 -22.10
C GLU A 73 5.41 -7.02 -22.33
N LYS A 74 6.09 -5.88 -22.13
CA LYS A 74 7.55 -5.77 -22.22
C LYS A 74 8.24 -6.68 -21.21
N LEU A 75 7.87 -6.61 -19.93
CA LEU A 75 8.46 -7.42 -18.85
C LEU A 75 8.31 -8.92 -19.15
N VAL A 76 7.12 -9.36 -19.56
CA VAL A 76 6.86 -10.76 -19.92
C VAL A 76 7.69 -11.18 -21.12
N SER A 77 7.79 -10.34 -22.16
CA SER A 77 8.59 -10.64 -23.36
C SER A 77 10.11 -10.72 -23.08
N GLU A 78 10.58 -10.02 -22.05
CA GLU A 78 11.95 -10.07 -21.57
C GLU A 78 12.26 -11.32 -20.72
N GLY A 79 11.28 -12.17 -20.45
CA GLY A 79 11.45 -13.44 -19.76
C GLY A 79 11.66 -13.28 -18.25
N ILE A 80 10.73 -12.58 -17.57
CA ILE A 80 10.70 -12.53 -16.10
C ILE A 80 10.18 -13.85 -15.52
N ASP A 81 10.60 -14.19 -14.30
CA ASP A 81 10.20 -15.42 -13.58
C ASP A 81 9.00 -15.20 -12.65
N ALA A 82 8.74 -13.95 -12.23
CA ALA A 82 7.54 -13.54 -11.51
C ALA A 82 7.26 -12.05 -11.77
N LEU A 83 6.00 -11.65 -11.61
CA LEU A 83 5.52 -10.29 -11.83
C LEU A 83 4.86 -9.74 -10.58
N ILE A 84 5.31 -8.58 -10.10
CA ILE A 84 4.63 -7.79 -9.08
C ILE A 84 3.91 -6.64 -9.79
N ILE A 85 2.64 -6.42 -9.47
CA ILE A 85 1.83 -5.34 -10.06
C ILE A 85 1.25 -4.48 -8.93
N GLN A 86 1.55 -3.18 -8.94
CA GLN A 86 0.76 -2.18 -8.22
C GLN A 86 -0.16 -1.54 -9.28
N PRO A 87 -1.44 -1.96 -9.36
CA PRO A 87 -2.29 -1.57 -10.48
C PRO A 87 -2.65 -0.09 -10.45
N VAL A 88 -2.71 0.55 -11.63
CA VAL A 88 -3.27 1.88 -11.80
C VAL A 88 -4.78 1.82 -11.63
N ASP A 89 -5.41 0.81 -12.23
CA ASP A 89 -6.85 0.61 -12.27
C ASP A 89 -7.17 -0.89 -12.11
N LYS A 90 -8.05 -1.21 -11.13
CA LYS A 90 -8.41 -2.58 -10.75
C LYS A 90 -9.09 -3.38 -11.88
N GLU A 91 -9.79 -2.70 -12.80
CA GLU A 91 -10.49 -3.35 -13.91
C GLU A 91 -9.63 -3.38 -15.19
N ALA A 92 -8.97 -2.26 -15.51
CA ALA A 92 -8.18 -2.13 -16.72
C ALA A 92 -6.94 -3.05 -16.74
N ILE A 93 -6.51 -3.56 -15.58
CA ILE A 93 -5.33 -4.43 -15.47
C ILE A 93 -5.54 -5.85 -16.01
N GLY A 94 -6.79 -6.29 -16.19
CA GLY A 94 -7.15 -7.66 -16.58
C GLY A 94 -6.34 -8.22 -17.77
N PRO A 95 -6.22 -7.53 -18.91
CA PRO A 95 -5.40 -8.00 -20.04
C PRO A 95 -3.93 -8.23 -19.68
N GLY A 96 -3.37 -7.45 -18.74
CA GLY A 96 -2.02 -7.64 -18.22
C GLY A 96 -1.87 -8.93 -17.42
N VAL A 97 -2.87 -9.26 -16.60
CA VAL A 97 -2.95 -10.54 -15.88
C VAL A 97 -3.04 -11.70 -16.87
N ASP A 98 -3.92 -11.59 -17.87
CA ASP A 98 -4.07 -12.62 -18.91
C ASP A 98 -2.74 -12.88 -19.65
N ARG A 99 -2.04 -11.81 -19.98
CA ARG A 99 -0.74 -11.89 -20.68
C ARG A 99 0.33 -12.60 -19.87
N ALA A 100 0.46 -12.25 -18.59
CA ALA A 100 1.42 -12.89 -17.69
C ALA A 100 1.06 -14.36 -17.42
N ALA A 101 -0.21 -14.65 -17.15
CA ALA A 101 -0.69 -16.01 -16.91
C ALA A 101 -0.52 -16.93 -18.14
N ALA A 102 -0.80 -16.44 -19.35
CA ALA A 102 -0.58 -17.18 -20.60
C ALA A 102 0.91 -17.51 -20.84
N ALA A 103 1.81 -16.72 -20.31
CA ALA A 103 3.25 -16.97 -20.33
C ALA A 103 3.74 -17.86 -19.18
N GLY A 104 2.86 -18.27 -18.26
CA GLY A 104 3.21 -19.06 -17.08
C GLY A 104 3.94 -18.26 -16.01
N VAL A 105 3.89 -16.91 -16.05
CA VAL A 105 4.51 -16.01 -15.08
C VAL A 105 3.57 -15.84 -13.90
N PRO A 106 3.94 -16.26 -12.67
CA PRO A 106 3.13 -16.05 -11.48
C PRO A 106 3.06 -14.56 -11.11
N ILE A 107 1.91 -14.15 -10.53
CA ILE A 107 1.57 -12.75 -10.34
C ILE A 107 1.31 -12.46 -8.87
N LEU A 108 1.87 -11.35 -8.37
CA LEU A 108 1.60 -10.75 -7.06
C LEU A 108 0.99 -9.37 -7.25
N GLY A 109 -0.25 -9.18 -6.81
CA GLY A 109 -0.90 -7.88 -6.67
C GLY A 109 -0.40 -7.20 -5.38
N TYR A 110 0.21 -6.03 -5.53
CA TYR A 110 0.85 -5.29 -4.45
C TYR A 110 0.01 -4.09 -4.03
N ASP A 111 -0.32 -4.03 -2.74
CA ASP A 111 -1.09 -2.99 -2.05
C ASP A 111 -2.54 -2.86 -2.58
N ARG A 112 -2.74 -2.62 -3.85
CA ARG A 112 -4.04 -2.50 -4.52
C ARG A 112 -4.54 -3.83 -5.04
N MET A 113 -5.82 -4.11 -4.83
CA MET A 113 -6.41 -5.40 -5.20
C MET A 113 -6.52 -5.56 -6.71
N ILE A 114 -6.12 -6.73 -7.18
CA ILE A 114 -6.50 -7.30 -8.48
C ILE A 114 -7.35 -8.52 -8.17
N GLU A 115 -8.65 -8.45 -8.44
CA GLU A 115 -9.59 -9.51 -8.07
C GLU A 115 -9.62 -10.60 -9.14
N ASP A 116 -8.58 -11.46 -9.11
CA ASP A 116 -8.37 -12.59 -10.02
C ASP A 116 -7.73 -13.76 -9.25
N GLU A 117 -8.27 -14.97 -9.37
CA GLU A 117 -7.77 -16.16 -8.65
C GLU A 117 -6.31 -16.54 -8.98
N ARG A 118 -5.78 -16.06 -10.11
CA ARG A 118 -4.40 -16.26 -10.57
C ARG A 118 -3.40 -15.30 -9.92
N VAL A 119 -3.88 -14.33 -9.14
CA VAL A 119 -3.06 -13.29 -8.52
C VAL A 119 -2.98 -13.52 -7.02
N PHE A 120 -1.77 -13.59 -6.49
CA PHE A 120 -1.54 -13.54 -5.04
C PHE A 120 -1.67 -12.09 -4.56
N TYR A 121 -2.51 -11.83 -3.55
CA TYR A 121 -2.75 -10.47 -3.06
C TYR A 121 -1.98 -10.19 -1.78
N LEU A 122 -1.20 -9.13 -1.76
CA LEU A 122 -0.46 -8.67 -0.58
C LEU A 122 -0.77 -7.21 -0.27
N THR A 123 -1.35 -6.96 0.88
CA THR A 123 -1.75 -5.61 1.34
C THR A 123 -1.85 -5.54 2.86
N PHE A 124 -2.44 -4.46 3.38
CA PHE A 124 -2.90 -4.32 4.76
C PHE A 124 -4.40 -4.66 4.90
N ASP A 125 -4.87 -4.90 6.14
CA ASP A 125 -6.32 -4.93 6.43
C ASP A 125 -6.92 -3.54 6.24
N ASN A 126 -7.29 -3.20 4.99
CA ASN A 126 -7.79 -1.88 4.65
C ASN A 126 -9.18 -1.58 5.24
N VAL A 127 -10.00 -2.60 5.49
CA VAL A 127 -11.25 -2.44 6.28
C VAL A 127 -10.89 -2.07 7.71
N GLY A 128 -9.91 -2.75 8.29
CA GLY A 128 -9.35 -2.41 9.61
C GLY A 128 -8.78 -1.01 9.68
N VAL A 129 -8.09 -0.54 8.62
CA VAL A 129 -7.62 0.85 8.53
C VAL A 129 -8.79 1.83 8.62
N GLY A 130 -9.84 1.62 7.83
CA GLY A 130 -11.04 2.46 7.86
C GLY A 130 -11.71 2.50 9.23
N ARG A 131 -11.81 1.33 9.92
CA ARG A 131 -12.30 1.24 11.30
C ARG A 131 -11.45 2.07 12.26
N LEU A 132 -10.13 1.98 12.18
CA LEU A 132 -9.21 2.68 13.07
C LEU A 132 -9.29 4.21 12.89
N ILE A 133 -9.32 4.69 11.64
CA ILE A 133 -9.51 6.12 11.35
C ILE A 133 -10.82 6.61 11.99
N ALA A 134 -11.93 5.95 11.68
CA ALA A 134 -13.24 6.37 12.15
C ALA A 134 -13.39 6.23 13.67
N ALA A 135 -12.88 5.17 14.29
CA ALA A 135 -12.98 4.94 15.72
C ALA A 135 -12.25 6.02 16.53
N ILE A 136 -11.04 6.39 16.13
CA ILE A 136 -10.24 7.37 16.85
C ILE A 136 -10.81 8.78 16.67
N VAL A 137 -11.23 9.14 15.46
CA VAL A 137 -11.89 10.43 15.23
C VAL A 137 -13.21 10.52 16.00
N LYS A 138 -14.03 9.46 15.98
CA LYS A 138 -15.30 9.40 16.74
C LYS A 138 -15.10 9.43 18.25
N GLN A 139 -14.01 8.89 18.77
CA GLN A 139 -13.69 8.97 20.19
C GLN A 139 -13.47 10.42 20.64
N VAL A 140 -12.87 11.25 19.79
CA VAL A 140 -12.63 12.68 20.05
C VAL A 140 -13.87 13.53 19.75
N GLN A 141 -14.59 13.21 18.69
CA GLN A 141 -15.80 13.92 18.26
C GLN A 141 -16.94 12.91 18.07
N PRO A 142 -17.68 12.53 19.15
CA PRO A 142 -18.66 11.44 19.09
C PRO A 142 -19.93 11.74 18.29
N GLU A 143 -20.23 12.99 18.06
CA GLU A 143 -21.43 13.47 17.35
C GLU A 143 -21.11 14.72 16.52
N GLY A 144 -21.99 15.11 15.60
CA GLY A 144 -21.86 16.32 14.79
C GLY A 144 -21.79 16.05 13.29
N ASN A 145 -21.29 17.03 12.56
CA ASN A 145 -21.24 17.06 11.11
C ASN A 145 -19.91 16.51 10.58
N TYR A 146 -19.92 15.37 9.91
CA TYR A 146 -18.75 14.73 9.40
C TYR A 146 -18.59 14.93 7.89
N ALA A 147 -17.39 15.25 7.46
CA ALA A 147 -16.97 15.20 6.06
C ALA A 147 -16.15 13.92 5.81
N ILE A 148 -16.36 13.27 4.66
CA ILE A 148 -15.62 12.08 4.25
C ILE A 148 -14.95 12.36 2.90
N ILE A 149 -13.64 12.21 2.84
CA ILE A 149 -12.85 12.38 1.60
C ILE A 149 -12.34 11.00 1.21
N LEU A 150 -12.94 10.45 0.16
CA LEU A 150 -12.61 9.14 -0.39
C LEU A 150 -11.41 9.21 -1.32
N GLY A 151 -10.71 8.08 -1.46
CA GLY A 151 -9.66 7.91 -2.45
C GLY A 151 -10.18 7.72 -3.87
N ASP A 152 -9.32 7.22 -4.75
CA ASP A 152 -9.66 6.97 -6.15
C ASP A 152 -10.66 5.80 -6.28
N PRO A 153 -11.77 5.95 -7.02
CA PRO A 153 -12.77 4.91 -7.19
C PRO A 153 -12.28 3.70 -8.01
N SER A 154 -11.21 3.87 -8.79
CA SER A 154 -10.56 2.77 -9.53
C SER A 154 -9.70 1.86 -8.66
N ASP A 155 -9.50 2.22 -7.38
CA ASP A 155 -8.76 1.47 -6.38
C ASP A 155 -9.73 0.86 -5.34
N ALA A 156 -9.73 -0.47 -5.23
CA ALA A 156 -10.57 -1.19 -4.25
C ALA A 156 -10.31 -0.78 -2.80
N ASN A 157 -9.11 -0.26 -2.48
CA ASN A 157 -8.80 0.22 -1.13
C ASN A 157 -9.75 1.36 -0.70
N SER A 158 -10.19 2.22 -1.62
CA SER A 158 -11.16 3.27 -1.32
C SER A 158 -12.48 2.67 -0.81
N THR A 159 -12.97 1.61 -1.45
CA THR A 159 -14.18 0.87 -1.02
C THR A 159 -13.97 0.20 0.35
N PHE A 160 -12.84 -0.49 0.57
CA PHE A 160 -12.57 -1.17 1.83
C PHE A 160 -12.44 -0.20 3.02
N LEU A 161 -11.76 0.92 2.83
CA LEU A 161 -11.65 1.96 3.84
C LEU A 161 -13.02 2.54 4.20
N ARG A 162 -13.85 2.82 3.17
CA ARG A 162 -15.21 3.34 3.40
C ARG A 162 -16.10 2.34 4.14
N GLN A 163 -15.97 1.04 3.79
CA GLN A 163 -16.65 -0.04 4.53
C GLN A 163 -16.25 -0.03 6.00
N GLY A 164 -14.97 0.03 6.32
CA GLY A 164 -14.49 0.08 7.71
C GLY A 164 -14.96 1.31 8.46
N MET A 165 -15.03 2.47 7.80
CA MET A 165 -15.61 3.68 8.38
C MET A 165 -17.10 3.48 8.71
N GLU A 166 -17.87 2.90 7.78
CA GLU A 166 -19.32 2.63 7.98
C GLU A 166 -19.58 1.72 9.17
N GLU A 167 -18.77 0.68 9.36
CA GLU A 167 -18.91 -0.23 10.50
C GLU A 167 -18.78 0.48 11.86
N ILE A 168 -18.08 1.63 11.92
CA ILE A 168 -17.87 2.41 13.14
C ILE A 168 -18.88 3.53 13.31
N ILE A 169 -19.18 4.28 12.24
CA ILE A 169 -20.04 5.46 12.34
C ILE A 169 -21.48 5.19 11.93
N GLY A 170 -21.77 4.12 11.20
CA GLY A 170 -23.08 3.87 10.58
C GLY A 170 -24.25 3.88 11.57
N ALA A 171 -24.08 3.27 12.75
CA ALA A 171 -25.13 3.31 13.79
C ALA A 171 -25.38 4.73 14.32
N ALA A 172 -24.33 5.55 14.47
CA ALA A 172 -24.47 6.94 14.92
C ALA A 172 -25.09 7.83 13.83
N VAL A 173 -24.80 7.53 12.56
CA VAL A 173 -25.45 8.20 11.41
C VAL A 173 -26.92 7.84 11.36
N ALA A 174 -27.28 6.55 11.46
CA ALA A 174 -28.67 6.09 11.48
C ALA A 174 -29.46 6.66 12.69
N GLY A 175 -28.77 6.85 13.82
CA GLY A 175 -29.33 7.45 15.04
C GLY A 175 -29.40 8.99 15.04
N GLY A 176 -28.87 9.65 13.99
CA GLY A 176 -28.86 11.11 13.88
C GLY A 176 -27.83 11.83 14.78
N GLN A 177 -26.94 11.09 15.42
CA GLN A 177 -25.86 11.67 16.23
C GLN A 177 -24.74 12.22 15.33
N ILE A 178 -24.49 11.55 14.20
CA ILE A 178 -23.55 12.01 13.16
C ILE A 178 -24.35 12.31 11.90
N THR A 179 -24.08 13.47 11.31
CA THR A 179 -24.59 13.83 9.98
C THR A 179 -23.44 13.89 9.00
N ILE A 180 -23.49 13.10 7.93
CA ILE A 180 -22.52 13.22 6.84
C ILE A 180 -22.92 14.42 5.99
N VAL A 181 -22.20 15.53 6.14
CA VAL A 181 -22.49 16.80 5.43
C VAL A 181 -21.86 16.88 4.05
N GLY A 182 -20.98 15.91 3.73
CA GLY A 182 -20.42 15.75 2.40
C GLY A 182 -19.50 14.52 2.33
N GLU A 183 -19.59 13.84 1.20
CA GLU A 183 -18.77 12.68 0.88
C GLU A 183 -18.45 12.70 -0.62
N ALA A 184 -17.15 12.68 -1.00
CA ALA A 184 -16.74 12.65 -2.38
C ALA A 184 -15.34 12.04 -2.57
N ASN A 185 -15.09 11.55 -3.78
CA ASN A 185 -13.79 11.02 -4.18
C ASN A 185 -12.81 12.15 -4.52
N ALA A 186 -11.56 11.94 -4.14
CA ALA A 186 -10.41 12.70 -4.62
C ALA A 186 -9.66 11.83 -5.63
N ASP A 187 -9.99 11.99 -6.90
CA ASP A 187 -9.47 11.20 -8.01
C ASP A 187 -7.94 11.16 -8.00
N GLY A 188 -7.39 9.97 -8.22
CA GLY A 188 -5.94 9.72 -8.18
C GLY A 188 -5.33 9.83 -6.78
N TRP A 189 -6.11 9.85 -5.69
CA TRP A 189 -5.65 10.10 -4.31
C TRP A 189 -4.94 11.44 -4.13
N LYS A 190 -5.18 12.40 -5.05
CA LYS A 190 -4.43 13.66 -5.14
C LYS A 190 -4.84 14.66 -4.07
N PRO A 191 -3.87 15.23 -3.33
CA PRO A 191 -4.14 16.27 -2.34
C PRO A 191 -4.89 17.48 -2.90
N GLU A 192 -4.57 17.92 -4.13
CA GLU A 192 -5.26 19.04 -4.78
C GLU A 192 -6.73 18.75 -5.04
N ASN A 193 -7.09 17.50 -5.40
CA ASN A 193 -8.48 17.10 -5.57
C ASN A 193 -9.20 17.02 -4.23
N ALA A 194 -8.54 16.50 -3.19
CA ALA A 194 -9.07 16.46 -1.84
C ALA A 194 -9.33 17.86 -1.27
N LYS A 195 -8.45 18.83 -1.55
CA LYS A 195 -8.65 20.23 -1.17
C LYS A 195 -9.91 20.80 -1.82
N ALA A 196 -10.07 20.60 -3.12
CA ALA A 196 -11.28 21.06 -3.85
C ALA A 196 -12.57 20.40 -3.30
N VAL A 197 -12.51 19.10 -2.98
CA VAL A 197 -13.61 18.38 -2.32
C VAL A 197 -13.94 19.02 -0.97
N MET A 198 -12.94 19.26 -0.12
CA MET A 198 -13.15 19.86 1.20
C MET A 198 -13.69 21.27 1.11
N GLU A 199 -13.15 22.12 0.23
CA GLU A 199 -13.64 23.48 -0.02
C GLU A 199 -15.11 23.49 -0.45
N LYS A 200 -15.50 22.55 -1.33
CA LYS A 200 -16.90 22.38 -1.74
C LYS A 200 -17.79 21.97 -0.56
N ILE A 201 -17.36 21.00 0.24
CA ILE A 201 -18.13 20.55 1.43
C ILE A 201 -18.32 21.72 2.41
N LEU A 202 -17.27 22.52 2.65
CA LEU A 202 -17.36 23.71 3.50
C LEU A 202 -18.36 24.73 2.97
N ALA A 203 -18.34 25.00 1.66
CA ALA A 203 -19.29 25.93 1.04
C ALA A 203 -20.74 25.42 1.16
N ASP A 204 -20.97 24.14 0.83
CA ASP A 204 -22.30 23.54 0.83
C ASP A 204 -22.89 23.43 2.26
N SER A 205 -22.06 23.18 3.26
CA SER A 205 -22.46 23.06 4.67
C SER A 205 -22.50 24.39 5.42
N GLY A 206 -22.08 25.48 4.80
CA GLY A 206 -21.93 26.78 5.47
C GLY A 206 -20.87 26.74 6.57
N ASN A 207 -19.76 26.07 6.32
CA ASN A 207 -18.66 25.82 7.25
C ASN A 207 -19.03 25.01 8.51
N LYS A 208 -20.10 24.23 8.44
CA LYS A 208 -20.56 23.38 9.57
C LYS A 208 -19.96 21.98 9.44
N VAL A 209 -18.69 21.83 9.75
CA VAL A 209 -17.95 20.56 9.77
C VAL A 209 -17.31 20.41 11.15
N ASP A 210 -17.56 19.29 11.82
CA ASP A 210 -17.07 18.98 13.16
C ASP A 210 -15.98 17.91 13.16
N ALA A 211 -15.88 17.09 12.10
CA ALA A 211 -14.81 16.10 11.91
C ALA A 211 -14.60 15.75 10.44
N VAL A 212 -13.40 15.25 10.11
CA VAL A 212 -13.07 14.78 8.75
C VAL A 212 -12.45 13.39 8.80
N LEU A 213 -12.98 12.47 7.99
CA LEU A 213 -12.42 11.17 7.71
C LEU A 213 -11.81 11.20 6.31
N ALA A 214 -10.50 11.38 6.20
CA ALA A 214 -9.79 11.32 4.94
C ALA A 214 -9.13 9.95 4.75
N GLN A 215 -9.19 9.41 3.54
CA GLN A 215 -8.71 8.06 3.27
C GLN A 215 -7.18 7.96 3.07
N ASN A 216 -6.42 9.08 3.03
CA ASN A 216 -4.98 9.06 3.21
C ASN A 216 -4.46 10.37 3.83
N ASP A 217 -3.17 10.37 4.18
CA ASP A 217 -2.51 11.48 4.88
C ASP A 217 -2.27 12.71 4.00
N GLY A 218 -2.02 12.51 2.71
CA GLY A 218 -1.90 13.61 1.74
C GLY A 218 -3.21 14.38 1.62
N MET A 219 -4.31 13.66 1.50
CA MET A 219 -5.66 14.23 1.46
C MET A 219 -6.07 14.86 2.79
N ALA A 220 -5.72 14.22 3.93
CA ALA A 220 -5.93 14.79 5.26
C ALA A 220 -5.22 16.15 5.41
N GLY A 221 -3.98 16.25 4.94
CA GLY A 221 -3.24 17.50 4.93
C GLY A 221 -3.92 18.60 4.13
N ALA A 222 -4.39 18.28 2.93
CA ALA A 222 -5.11 19.21 2.07
C ALA A 222 -6.46 19.65 2.68
N ALA A 223 -7.18 18.72 3.34
CA ALA A 223 -8.39 19.05 4.09
C ALA A 223 -8.12 20.00 5.26
N ILE A 224 -7.03 19.78 6.01
CA ILE A 224 -6.61 20.67 7.11
C ILE A 224 -6.29 22.07 6.58
N GLU A 225 -5.67 22.21 5.40
CA GLU A 225 -5.43 23.52 4.78
C GLU A 225 -6.74 24.25 4.46
N ALA A 226 -7.71 23.54 3.87
CA ALA A 226 -9.04 24.12 3.55
C ALA A 226 -9.79 24.53 4.83
N LEU A 227 -9.79 23.67 5.85
CA LEU A 227 -10.39 23.97 7.17
C LEU A 227 -9.74 25.20 7.82
N THR A 228 -8.41 25.25 7.84
CA THR A 228 -7.68 26.40 8.42
C THR A 228 -8.01 27.70 7.69
N SER A 229 -8.13 27.67 6.37
CA SER A 229 -8.53 28.83 5.55
C SER A 229 -9.96 29.29 5.86
N ALA A 230 -10.83 28.37 6.29
CA ALA A 230 -12.19 28.67 6.77
C ALA A 230 -12.25 29.06 8.26
N GLY A 231 -11.10 29.13 8.97
CA GLY A 231 -11.04 29.41 10.40
C GLY A 231 -11.46 28.25 11.31
N LEU A 232 -11.42 27.01 10.79
CA LEU A 232 -11.84 25.80 11.51
C LEU A 232 -10.63 24.97 11.93
N SER A 233 -10.73 24.35 13.10
CA SER A 233 -9.82 23.33 13.61
C SER A 233 -10.64 22.20 14.21
N VAL A 234 -10.71 21.09 13.50
CA VAL A 234 -11.54 19.92 13.85
C VAL A 234 -10.71 18.64 13.78
N PRO A 235 -11.13 17.55 14.44
CA PRO A 235 -10.46 16.25 14.31
C PRO A 235 -10.41 15.77 12.87
N VAL A 236 -9.22 15.37 12.42
CA VAL A 236 -8.99 14.84 11.07
C VAL A 236 -8.22 13.53 11.17
N GLY A 237 -8.73 12.48 10.54
CA GLY A 237 -8.05 11.20 10.42
C GLY A 237 -7.48 10.97 9.02
N GLY A 238 -6.41 10.14 8.95
CA GLY A 238 -5.77 9.72 7.71
C GLY A 238 -5.04 8.38 7.88
N GLN A 239 -4.37 7.92 6.84
CA GLN A 239 -3.53 6.73 6.85
C GLN A 239 -2.25 6.93 6.05
N ASP A 240 -1.34 5.98 6.17
CA ASP A 240 -0.06 5.69 5.54
C ASP A 240 1.14 5.96 6.45
N GLY A 241 1.04 6.85 7.44
CA GLY A 241 2.15 7.22 8.29
C GLY A 241 3.13 8.17 7.59
N ASP A 242 2.63 9.05 6.75
CA ASP A 242 3.45 10.03 6.05
C ASP A 242 4.18 10.95 7.03
N LYS A 243 5.45 11.24 6.75
CA LYS A 243 6.26 12.12 7.61
C LYS A 243 5.56 13.45 7.93
N ALA A 244 4.93 14.08 6.95
CA ALA A 244 4.19 15.32 7.14
C ALA A 244 2.97 15.15 8.04
N ALA A 245 2.27 14.01 7.93
CA ALA A 245 1.12 13.68 8.76
C ALA A 245 1.53 13.40 10.20
N LEU A 246 2.59 12.63 10.41
CA LEU A 246 3.13 12.35 11.75
C LEU A 246 3.58 13.64 12.46
N ASN A 247 4.14 14.59 11.71
CA ASN A 247 4.44 15.93 12.26
C ASN A 247 3.14 16.70 12.59
N ARG A 248 2.09 16.65 11.73
CA ARG A 248 0.78 17.25 12.05
C ARG A 248 0.14 16.60 13.28
N VAL A 249 0.29 15.28 13.45
CA VAL A 249 -0.16 14.56 14.66
C VAL A 249 0.58 15.09 15.89
N ALA A 250 1.91 15.26 15.81
CA ALA A 250 2.70 15.85 16.90
C ALA A 250 2.31 17.30 17.23
N GLN A 251 1.83 18.05 16.25
CA GLN A 251 1.35 19.43 16.41
C GLN A 251 -0.11 19.53 16.86
N GLY A 252 -0.86 18.40 16.90
CA GLY A 252 -2.29 18.37 17.22
C GLY A 252 -3.20 18.83 16.07
N LEU A 253 -2.67 18.96 14.86
CA LEU A 253 -3.40 19.36 13.67
C LEU A 253 -4.11 18.19 12.97
N GLN A 254 -3.61 16.97 13.16
CA GLN A 254 -4.20 15.72 12.70
C GLN A 254 -4.38 14.80 13.90
N THR A 255 -5.54 14.12 14.01
CA THR A 255 -5.88 13.29 15.18
C THR A 255 -5.20 11.94 15.14
N VAL A 256 -5.17 11.32 13.96
CA VAL A 256 -4.60 9.99 13.73
C VAL A 256 -4.05 9.87 12.31
N SER A 257 -2.93 9.19 12.18
CA SER A 257 -2.47 8.57 10.94
C SER A 257 -2.38 7.07 11.17
N VAL A 258 -3.16 6.27 10.46
CA VAL A 258 -3.06 4.81 10.54
C VAL A 258 -1.87 4.37 9.71
N TRP A 259 -0.77 4.06 10.38
CA TRP A 259 0.47 3.67 9.75
C TRP A 259 0.38 2.28 9.13
N LYS A 260 0.68 2.23 7.86
CA LYS A 260 0.94 1.03 7.09
C LYS A 260 2.45 0.90 6.93
N ASN A 261 3.11 -0.01 7.66
CA ASN A 261 4.56 -0.19 7.54
C ASN A 261 4.93 -0.67 6.14
N ASN A 262 5.08 0.27 5.23
CA ASN A 262 5.35 0.04 3.82
C ASN A 262 6.69 -0.67 3.58
N PHE A 263 7.69 -0.51 4.46
CA PHE A 263 8.94 -1.27 4.38
C PHE A 263 8.70 -2.77 4.58
N ASP A 264 7.85 -3.16 5.55
CA ASP A 264 7.54 -4.56 5.78
C ASP A 264 6.70 -5.14 4.63
N LEU A 265 5.73 -4.38 4.11
CA LEU A 265 4.95 -4.76 2.94
C LEU A 265 5.87 -5.02 1.73
N ALA A 266 6.76 -4.09 1.43
CA ALA A 266 7.67 -4.17 0.29
C ALA A 266 8.68 -5.31 0.42
N LYS A 267 9.26 -5.52 1.61
CA LYS A 267 10.13 -6.67 1.89
C LYS A 267 9.39 -7.99 1.72
N ARG A 268 8.15 -8.07 2.23
CA ARG A 268 7.31 -9.27 2.10
C ARG A 268 6.99 -9.56 0.64
N ALA A 269 6.71 -8.52 -0.16
CA ALA A 269 6.48 -8.65 -1.61
C ALA A 269 7.69 -9.27 -2.32
N GLY A 270 8.90 -8.78 -2.03
CA GLY A 270 10.13 -9.35 -2.60
C GLY A 270 10.38 -10.81 -2.22
N GLN A 271 10.04 -11.20 -0.97
CA GLN A 271 10.12 -12.60 -0.51
C GLN A 271 9.12 -13.48 -1.24
N ILE A 272 7.85 -13.06 -1.30
CA ILE A 272 6.78 -13.82 -1.96
C ILE A 272 7.05 -13.98 -3.45
N ALA A 273 7.50 -12.92 -4.13
CA ALA A 273 7.83 -13.00 -5.55
C ALA A 273 8.94 -14.00 -5.82
N GLY A 274 9.94 -14.11 -4.94
CA GLY A 274 10.97 -15.15 -5.01
C GLY A 274 10.38 -16.56 -4.87
N LEU A 275 9.50 -16.79 -3.88
CA LEU A 275 8.82 -18.08 -3.69
C LEU A 275 7.96 -18.45 -4.91
N LEU A 276 7.22 -17.50 -5.46
CA LEU A 276 6.42 -17.69 -6.66
C LEU A 276 7.29 -18.03 -7.88
N ALA A 277 8.42 -17.33 -8.06
CA ALA A 277 9.39 -17.59 -9.13
C ALA A 277 10.05 -18.97 -9.01
N ASP A 278 10.17 -19.51 -7.78
CA ASP A 278 10.65 -20.86 -7.51
C ASP A 278 9.56 -21.94 -7.66
N GLY A 279 8.35 -21.55 -8.07
CA GLY A 279 7.22 -22.44 -8.31
C GLY A 279 6.46 -22.83 -7.04
N THR A 280 6.62 -22.12 -5.93
CA THR A 280 5.83 -22.35 -4.71
C THR A 280 4.35 -22.04 -4.98
N PRO A 281 3.43 -23.01 -4.77
CA PRO A 281 1.99 -22.75 -4.89
C PRO A 281 1.53 -21.66 -3.90
N MET A 282 0.58 -20.83 -4.33
CA MET A 282 0.08 -19.70 -3.52
C MET A 282 -0.44 -20.11 -2.14
N ASN A 283 -1.12 -21.26 -2.06
CA ASN A 283 -1.65 -21.80 -0.80
C ASN A 283 -0.58 -22.35 0.16
N LEU A 284 0.67 -22.49 -0.29
CA LEU A 284 1.80 -22.92 0.52
C LEU A 284 2.72 -21.76 0.91
N ILE A 285 2.40 -20.54 0.48
CA ILE A 285 3.09 -19.34 0.97
C ILE A 285 2.75 -19.15 2.45
N PRO A 286 3.76 -18.98 3.34
CA PRO A 286 3.51 -18.82 4.78
C PRO A 286 2.56 -17.65 5.07
N ASP A 287 1.60 -17.87 5.95
CA ASP A 287 0.55 -16.95 6.39
C ASP A 287 -0.52 -16.62 5.33
N ALA A 288 -0.45 -17.22 4.13
CA ALA A 288 -1.48 -17.04 3.10
C ALA A 288 -2.84 -17.58 3.55
N LYS A 289 -3.88 -16.80 3.31
CA LYS A 289 -5.28 -17.17 3.56
C LYS A 289 -6.11 -16.82 2.35
N GLN A 290 -7.26 -17.49 2.20
CA GLN A 290 -8.23 -17.05 1.20
C GLN A 290 -8.91 -15.76 1.65
N PHE A 291 -9.01 -14.79 0.74
CA PHE A 291 -9.72 -13.55 0.88
C PHE A 291 -10.78 -13.44 -0.20
N THR A 292 -12.02 -13.13 0.21
CA THR A 292 -13.20 -13.03 -0.66
C THR A 292 -13.91 -11.69 -0.52
N GLY A 293 -13.22 -10.70 0.08
CA GLY A 293 -13.82 -9.39 0.35
C GLY A 293 -13.85 -8.43 -0.84
N GLY A 294 -13.39 -8.85 -2.04
CA GLY A 294 -13.47 -8.05 -3.25
C GLY A 294 -14.91 -7.85 -3.76
N GLU A 295 -15.11 -6.90 -4.65
CA GLU A 295 -16.42 -6.53 -5.19
C GLU A 295 -17.08 -7.67 -6.01
N LYS A 296 -16.26 -8.52 -6.63
CA LYS A 296 -16.72 -9.67 -7.45
C LYS A 296 -16.85 -10.96 -6.63
N GLY A 297 -16.37 -10.95 -5.37
CA GLY A 297 -16.36 -12.11 -4.49
C GLY A 297 -15.46 -13.26 -4.99
N ILE A 298 -14.50 -12.98 -5.86
CA ILE A 298 -13.54 -13.97 -6.35
C ILE A 298 -12.54 -14.30 -5.23
N PRO A 299 -12.39 -15.58 -4.84
CA PRO A 299 -11.44 -15.96 -3.83
C PRO A 299 -10.01 -15.82 -4.35
N VAL A 300 -9.18 -15.06 -3.64
CA VAL A 300 -7.75 -14.90 -3.91
C VAL A 300 -6.92 -15.37 -2.73
N TRP A 301 -5.73 -15.91 -2.96
CA TRP A 301 -4.77 -16.13 -1.87
C TRP A 301 -4.14 -14.80 -1.48
N ALA A 302 -4.19 -14.48 -0.20
CA ALA A 302 -3.76 -13.17 0.29
C ALA A 302 -3.02 -13.22 1.62
N ILE A 303 -2.22 -12.18 1.85
CA ILE A 303 -1.72 -11.78 3.16
C ILE A 303 -2.14 -10.34 3.40
N LEU A 304 -2.87 -10.12 4.49
CA LEU A 304 -3.25 -8.79 4.95
C LEU A 304 -2.45 -8.47 6.22
N LEU A 305 -1.56 -7.48 6.12
CA LEU A 305 -0.76 -7.02 7.25
C LEU A 305 -1.61 -6.17 8.20
N THR A 306 -1.26 -6.20 9.49
CA THR A 306 -1.97 -5.42 10.51
C THR A 306 -1.52 -3.95 10.47
N PRO A 307 -2.43 -2.98 10.30
CA PRO A 307 -2.10 -1.57 10.39
C PRO A 307 -1.96 -1.12 11.85
N THR A 308 -1.24 -0.04 12.10
CA THR A 308 -1.02 0.53 13.44
C THR A 308 -1.54 1.95 13.51
N PRO A 309 -2.52 2.29 14.37
CA PRO A 309 -2.96 3.66 14.54
C PRO A 309 -1.89 4.47 15.30
N VAL A 310 -1.50 5.62 14.76
CA VAL A 310 -0.53 6.52 15.36
C VAL A 310 -1.21 7.84 15.71
N THR A 311 -1.15 8.17 17.01
CA THR A 311 -1.66 9.40 17.60
C THR A 311 -0.54 10.15 18.32
N ALA A 312 -0.83 11.30 18.90
CA ALA A 312 0.15 12.04 19.71
C ALA A 312 0.69 11.27 20.93
N GLU A 313 0.00 10.19 21.34
CA GLU A 313 0.34 9.38 22.50
C GLU A 313 1.41 8.30 22.23
N ASN A 314 1.56 7.87 20.96
CA ASN A 314 2.42 6.73 20.58
C ASN A 314 3.29 6.98 19.33
N LEU A 315 3.71 8.21 19.09
CA LEU A 315 4.61 8.57 17.98
C LEU A 315 5.99 7.88 18.04
N ASP A 316 6.40 7.39 19.22
CA ASP A 316 7.59 6.56 19.40
C ASP A 316 7.56 5.29 18.53
N VAL A 317 6.40 4.69 18.30
CA VAL A 317 6.24 3.48 17.47
C VAL A 317 6.87 3.64 16.07
N VAL A 318 6.69 4.80 15.43
CA VAL A 318 7.21 5.05 14.08
C VAL A 318 8.66 5.56 14.10
N ILE A 319 9.08 6.19 15.22
CA ILE A 319 10.46 6.66 15.45
C ILE A 319 11.36 5.45 15.74
N ASP A 320 10.95 4.56 16.64
CA ASP A 320 11.71 3.38 17.04
C ASP A 320 11.79 2.33 15.90
N ALA A 321 10.86 2.36 14.97
CA ALA A 321 10.89 1.57 13.74
C ALA A 321 11.79 2.15 12.63
N ASP A 322 12.49 3.26 12.89
CA ASP A 322 13.29 3.99 11.90
C ASP A 322 12.49 4.40 10.64
N HIS A 323 11.15 4.51 10.77
CA HIS A 323 10.29 4.95 9.68
C HIS A 323 10.47 6.44 9.41
N VAL A 324 10.57 7.22 10.47
CA VAL A 324 10.80 8.67 10.46
C VAL A 324 11.80 9.07 11.56
N THR A 325 12.50 10.20 11.36
CA THR A 325 13.38 10.72 12.43
C THR A 325 12.58 11.48 13.49
N LYS A 326 13.03 11.41 14.75
CA LYS A 326 12.46 12.23 15.85
C LYS A 326 12.48 13.71 15.48
N GLN A 327 13.54 14.20 14.85
CA GLN A 327 13.67 15.60 14.45
C GLN A 327 12.58 16.03 13.47
N ASP A 328 12.25 15.18 12.49
CA ASP A 328 11.21 15.47 11.49
C ASP A 328 9.82 15.49 12.12
N VAL A 329 9.51 14.50 12.97
CA VAL A 329 8.19 14.37 13.61
C VAL A 329 7.96 15.48 14.62
N CYS A 330 8.98 15.80 15.43
CA CYS A 330 8.82 16.68 16.60
C CYS A 330 8.99 18.18 16.30
N LYS A 331 9.16 18.56 15.04
CA LYS A 331 9.26 19.99 14.69
C LYS A 331 7.95 20.72 14.99
N GLY A 332 7.98 21.64 15.97
CA GLY A 332 6.79 22.39 16.40
C GLY A 332 5.76 21.56 17.16
N ALA A 333 6.15 20.41 17.69
CA ALA A 333 5.26 19.51 18.43
C ALA A 333 4.70 20.17 19.70
N MET A 334 3.51 19.72 20.09
CA MET A 334 2.90 20.13 21.37
C MET A 334 3.79 19.67 22.55
N PRO A 335 3.90 20.49 23.62
CA PRO A 335 4.68 20.12 24.81
C PRO A 335 4.20 18.84 25.52
N SER A 336 2.95 18.42 25.27
CA SER A 336 2.35 17.20 25.82
C SER A 336 2.86 15.90 25.17
N VAL A 337 3.41 15.97 23.95
CA VAL A 337 3.85 14.79 23.17
C VAL A 337 5.08 14.18 23.79
N ALA A 338 4.94 12.99 24.42
CA ALA A 338 6.00 12.31 25.15
C ALA A 338 7.19 11.93 24.26
N ALA A 339 6.95 11.43 23.05
CA ALA A 339 7.97 11.06 22.09
C ALA A 339 8.88 12.23 21.67
N CYS A 340 8.44 13.48 21.88
CA CYS A 340 9.15 14.71 21.51
C CYS A 340 9.87 15.43 22.65
N ARG A 341 9.83 14.86 23.85
CA ARG A 341 10.54 15.38 25.04
C ARG A 341 12.00 14.95 25.11
#